data_5bf3811c8a23701b1d6916c2e4c27035
#
_entry.id   5bf3811c8a23701b1d6916c2e4c27035
#
_cell.length_a   1.000
_cell.length_b   1.000
_cell.length_c   1.000
_cell.angle_alpha   90.00
_cell.angle_beta   90.00
_cell.angle_gamma   90.00
#
_symmetry.space_group_name_H-M   'P 1'
#
loop_
_entity.id
_entity.type
_entity.pdbx_description
1 polymer ?
#
loop_
_entity_poly.entity_id
_entity_poly.type
_entity_poly.pdbx_seq_one_letter_code
_entity_poly.pdbx_strand_id
1 'polypeptide(L)'
;MSRIASAATGTSANHTMVVPSGATGLRFVIAGGTGDADLYVRLGSAPTDTVYDCRPFASGNAETCNIATAQAGTYYVRLKAHSAFTGVSLTGSYSVAAPAGPSFTNTTPVAVPDNTTINSTIAVTVVTGAAPATLKVPVNITHTYQGDLKVDLIAPNGTVFNLWNRTGAGTDNLVQTFTVNASAITAPNGTWTLRVADQASGDAGTLNSWGLQF
;
A
#
# COMPACT_ATOMS: atom_id res chain seq x y z
N MET A 1 0.35 -17.14 -8.47
CA MET A 1 0.23 -18.48 -9.11
C MET A 1 1.61 -19.09 -9.20
N SER A 2 1.75 -20.40 -8.93
CA SER A 2 3.00 -21.15 -9.16
C SER A 2 2.66 -22.52 -9.75
N ARG A 3 3.37 -22.95 -10.79
CA ARG A 3 3.16 -24.20 -11.54
C ARG A 3 4.49 -24.75 -12.02
N ILE A 4 4.54 -26.06 -12.24
CA ILE A 4 5.62 -26.73 -12.99
C ILE A 4 5.02 -27.26 -14.29
N ALA A 5 5.71 -27.05 -15.38
CA ALA A 5 5.25 -27.36 -16.73
C ALA A 5 6.27 -28.18 -17.52
N SER A 6 5.77 -28.97 -18.45
CA SER A 6 6.54 -29.74 -19.44
C SER A 6 5.74 -29.82 -20.73
N ALA A 7 6.42 -29.83 -21.88
CA ALA A 7 5.78 -29.99 -23.18
C ALA A 7 6.76 -30.59 -24.21
N ALA A 8 6.23 -31.40 -25.16
CA ALA A 8 6.99 -31.87 -26.31
C ALA A 8 7.16 -30.76 -27.35
N THR A 9 8.21 -30.81 -28.17
CA THR A 9 8.48 -29.85 -29.24
C THR A 9 7.24 -29.57 -30.08
N GLY A 10 6.94 -28.30 -30.31
CA GLY A 10 5.79 -27.82 -31.08
C GLY A 10 4.44 -27.86 -30.34
N THR A 11 4.39 -28.41 -29.10
CA THR A 11 3.19 -28.39 -28.24
C THR A 11 3.27 -27.26 -27.20
N SER A 12 2.28 -27.16 -26.33
CA SER A 12 2.22 -26.09 -25.32
C SER A 12 1.63 -26.58 -24.01
N ALA A 13 2.13 -26.03 -22.90
CA ALA A 13 1.49 -26.10 -21.59
C ALA A 13 0.70 -24.81 -21.36
N ASN A 14 -0.60 -24.93 -21.03
CA ASN A 14 -1.49 -23.79 -20.89
C ASN A 14 -1.96 -23.64 -19.44
N HIS A 15 -2.01 -22.39 -18.96
CA HIS A 15 -2.41 -22.03 -17.61
C HIS A 15 -3.27 -20.77 -17.63
N THR A 16 -3.97 -20.51 -16.53
CA THR A 16 -4.73 -19.28 -16.35
C THR A 16 -4.48 -18.68 -14.96
N MET A 17 -4.62 -17.36 -14.87
CA MET A 17 -4.57 -16.62 -13.61
C MET A 17 -5.61 -15.52 -13.61
N VAL A 18 -6.49 -15.50 -12.60
CA VAL A 18 -7.43 -14.41 -12.40
C VAL A 18 -6.70 -13.26 -11.69
N VAL A 19 -6.82 -12.06 -12.24
CA VAL A 19 -6.24 -10.82 -11.71
C VAL A 19 -7.41 -9.90 -11.31
N PRO A 20 -7.47 -9.45 -10.04
CA PRO A 20 -8.53 -8.57 -9.58
C PRO A 20 -8.33 -7.12 -10.04
N SER A 21 -9.39 -6.31 -9.89
CA SER A 21 -9.29 -4.85 -10.07
C SER A 21 -8.29 -4.25 -9.09
N GLY A 22 -7.57 -3.21 -9.51
CA GLY A 22 -6.56 -2.52 -8.70
C GLY A 22 -5.23 -3.28 -8.57
N ALA A 23 -5.05 -4.39 -9.28
CA ALA A 23 -3.77 -5.08 -9.32
C ALA A 23 -2.69 -4.22 -9.99
N THR A 24 -1.48 -4.24 -9.42
CA THR A 24 -0.29 -3.56 -9.93
C THR A 24 0.90 -4.51 -9.95
N GLY A 25 1.93 -4.18 -10.74
CA GLY A 25 3.14 -4.99 -10.81
C GLY A 25 2.89 -6.43 -11.31
N LEU A 26 1.88 -6.61 -12.19
CA LEU A 26 1.57 -7.91 -12.76
C LEU A 26 2.72 -8.41 -13.61
N ARG A 27 3.21 -9.58 -13.26
CA ARG A 27 4.29 -10.24 -14.00
C ARG A 27 4.12 -11.74 -14.05
N PHE A 28 4.58 -12.34 -15.14
CA PHE A 28 4.70 -13.79 -15.31
C PHE A 28 6.15 -14.12 -15.61
N VAL A 29 6.68 -15.13 -14.94
CA VAL A 29 8.08 -15.53 -15.05
C VAL A 29 8.13 -17.02 -15.26
N ILE A 30 8.93 -17.46 -16.23
CA ILE A 30 9.33 -18.87 -16.34
C ILE A 30 10.83 -18.99 -16.08
N ALA A 31 11.24 -20.11 -15.48
CA ALA A 31 12.64 -20.38 -15.17
C ALA A 31 12.90 -21.86 -14.86
N GLY A 32 14.16 -22.26 -14.95
CA GLY A 32 14.63 -23.59 -14.59
C GLY A 32 14.21 -24.66 -15.59
N GLY A 33 14.29 -25.91 -15.17
CA GLY A 33 14.02 -27.06 -16.05
C GLY A 33 15.06 -27.26 -17.14
N THR A 34 14.70 -28.00 -18.17
CA THR A 34 15.52 -28.27 -19.36
C THR A 34 14.72 -27.95 -20.62
N GLY A 35 15.41 -27.79 -21.77
CA GLY A 35 14.77 -27.48 -23.05
C GLY A 35 14.65 -25.99 -23.31
N ASP A 36 13.66 -25.60 -24.15
CA ASP A 36 13.44 -24.22 -24.58
C ASP A 36 11.93 -23.94 -24.68
N ALA A 37 11.42 -23.13 -23.74
CA ALA A 37 10.03 -22.77 -23.62
C ALA A 37 9.82 -21.27 -23.82
N ASP A 38 9.06 -20.87 -24.82
CA ASP A 38 8.62 -19.50 -25.07
C ASP A 38 7.37 -19.16 -24.24
N LEU A 39 7.41 -18.04 -23.53
CA LEU A 39 6.29 -17.55 -22.73
C LEU A 39 5.38 -16.63 -23.56
N TYR A 40 4.07 -16.93 -23.58
CA TYR A 40 3.03 -16.09 -24.13
C TYR A 40 1.98 -15.77 -23.08
N VAL A 41 1.57 -14.50 -23.00
CA VAL A 41 0.52 -14.05 -22.07
C VAL A 41 -0.52 -13.23 -22.82
N ARG A 42 -1.80 -13.43 -22.50
CA ARG A 42 -2.90 -12.65 -23.04
C ARG A 42 -4.06 -12.54 -22.06
N LEU A 43 -4.66 -11.36 -22.00
CA LEU A 43 -5.89 -11.13 -21.25
C LEU A 43 -7.13 -11.61 -22.04
N GLY A 44 -8.08 -12.24 -21.36
CA GLY A 44 -9.41 -12.56 -21.86
C GLY A 44 -9.52 -13.78 -22.75
N SER A 45 -8.43 -14.21 -23.41
CA SER A 45 -8.44 -15.41 -24.27
C SER A 45 -7.04 -16.01 -24.39
N ALA A 46 -6.98 -17.27 -24.87
CA ALA A 46 -5.70 -17.96 -25.06
C ALA A 46 -4.83 -17.23 -26.11
N PRO A 47 -3.53 -17.02 -25.82
CA PRO A 47 -2.60 -16.46 -26.80
C PRO A 47 -2.37 -17.46 -27.95
N THR A 48 -2.20 -16.92 -29.15
CA THR A 48 -1.77 -17.67 -30.36
C THR A 48 -0.31 -17.33 -30.67
N ASP A 49 0.25 -17.88 -31.75
CA ASP A 49 1.59 -17.53 -32.21
C ASP A 49 1.72 -16.08 -32.67
N THR A 50 0.60 -15.44 -33.03
CA THR A 50 0.55 -14.10 -33.61
C THR A 50 -0.28 -13.10 -32.79
N VAL A 51 -1.07 -13.58 -31.83
CA VAL A 51 -1.95 -12.71 -31.01
C VAL A 51 -1.66 -12.96 -29.52
N TYR A 52 -1.05 -11.99 -28.88
CA TYR A 52 -0.61 -11.99 -27.49
C TYR A 52 -0.44 -10.55 -26.98
N ASP A 53 -0.47 -10.36 -25.68
CA ASP A 53 -0.18 -9.06 -25.05
C ASP A 53 1.30 -8.95 -24.65
N CYS A 54 1.92 -10.09 -24.35
CA CYS A 54 3.34 -10.17 -24.03
C CYS A 54 3.90 -11.53 -24.50
N ARG A 55 5.06 -11.46 -25.15
CA ARG A 55 5.81 -12.63 -25.62
C ARG A 55 7.31 -12.35 -25.60
N PRO A 56 8.02 -12.62 -24.52
CA PRO A 56 9.46 -12.84 -24.58
C PRO A 56 9.73 -14.19 -25.26
N PHE A 57 10.79 -14.26 -26.07
CA PHE A 57 11.22 -15.49 -26.75
C PHE A 57 12.75 -15.50 -26.86
N ALA A 58 13.37 -15.60 -25.69
CA ALA A 58 14.81 -15.81 -25.58
C ALA A 58 15.16 -17.30 -25.62
N SER A 59 16.38 -17.64 -25.97
CA SER A 59 16.83 -19.04 -25.87
C SER A 59 16.83 -19.52 -24.42
N GLY A 60 16.25 -20.71 -24.18
CA GLY A 60 16.11 -21.32 -22.87
C GLY A 60 14.84 -20.90 -22.12
N ASN A 61 14.79 -21.18 -20.81
CA ASN A 61 13.56 -21.07 -20.03
C ASN A 61 13.53 -19.84 -19.11
N ALA A 62 14.47 -18.90 -19.21
CA ALA A 62 14.52 -17.72 -18.32
C ALA A 62 13.83 -16.52 -18.96
N GLU A 63 12.50 -16.43 -18.84
CA GLU A 63 11.71 -15.41 -19.48
C GLU A 63 10.77 -14.67 -18.52
N THR A 64 10.49 -13.41 -18.81
CA THR A 64 9.61 -12.56 -17.99
C THR A 64 8.68 -11.71 -18.86
N CYS A 65 7.39 -11.80 -18.59
CA CYS A 65 6.37 -10.85 -19.05
C CYS A 65 6.01 -9.88 -17.92
N ASN A 66 6.35 -8.61 -18.08
CA ASN A 66 5.87 -7.52 -17.22
C ASN A 66 4.68 -6.83 -17.90
N ILE A 67 3.52 -6.83 -17.27
CA ILE A 67 2.31 -6.15 -17.76
C ILE A 67 2.25 -4.77 -17.11
N ALA A 68 2.61 -3.73 -17.85
CA ALA A 68 2.73 -2.37 -17.33
C ALA A 68 1.42 -1.83 -16.73
N THR A 69 0.28 -2.13 -17.38
CA THR A 69 -1.06 -1.76 -16.90
C THR A 69 -1.89 -3.02 -16.73
N ALA A 70 -1.91 -3.55 -15.51
CA ALA A 70 -2.72 -4.72 -15.19
C ALA A 70 -4.21 -4.38 -15.27
N GLN A 71 -4.99 -5.20 -15.95
CA GLN A 71 -6.45 -5.11 -16.03
C GLN A 71 -7.05 -6.28 -15.25
N ALA A 72 -8.24 -6.05 -14.67
CA ALA A 72 -9.01 -7.12 -14.06
C ALA A 72 -9.48 -8.12 -15.11
N GLY A 73 -9.36 -9.41 -14.81
CA GLY A 73 -9.80 -10.45 -15.73
C GLY A 73 -8.93 -11.71 -15.67
N THR A 74 -9.20 -12.63 -16.56
CA THR A 74 -8.43 -13.88 -16.65
C THR A 74 -7.30 -13.71 -17.67
N TYR A 75 -6.07 -13.84 -17.21
CA TYR A 75 -4.89 -13.94 -18.06
C TYR A 75 -4.64 -15.39 -18.42
N TYR A 76 -4.47 -15.64 -19.70
CA TYR A 76 -4.11 -16.92 -20.26
C TYR A 76 -2.61 -16.94 -20.52
N VAL A 77 -1.94 -17.95 -20.03
CA VAL A 77 -0.49 -18.12 -20.11
C VAL A 77 -0.19 -19.42 -20.86
N ARG A 78 0.58 -19.32 -21.91
CA ARG A 78 1.02 -20.47 -22.71
C ARG A 78 2.54 -20.55 -22.71
N LEU A 79 3.06 -21.68 -22.35
CA LEU A 79 4.47 -22.06 -22.53
C LEU A 79 4.55 -22.90 -23.79
N LYS A 80 5.02 -22.33 -24.89
CA LYS A 80 5.20 -23.05 -26.17
C LYS A 80 6.58 -23.68 -26.20
N ALA A 81 6.66 -24.95 -26.51
CA ALA A 81 7.92 -25.63 -26.67
C ALA A 81 8.56 -25.30 -28.02
N HIS A 82 9.55 -24.40 -28.03
CA HIS A 82 10.47 -24.26 -29.16
C HIS A 82 11.28 -25.57 -29.34
N SER A 83 11.83 -26.09 -28.26
CA SER A 83 12.25 -27.50 -28.14
C SER A 83 11.60 -28.10 -26.90
N ALA A 84 11.51 -29.44 -26.85
CA ALA A 84 10.91 -30.16 -25.72
C ALA A 84 11.50 -29.65 -24.40
N PHE A 85 10.64 -29.29 -23.44
CA PHE A 85 11.07 -28.79 -22.13
C PHE A 85 10.44 -29.61 -20.99
N THR A 86 11.13 -29.70 -19.86
CA THR A 86 10.68 -30.44 -18.68
C THR A 86 11.05 -29.68 -17.40
N GLY A 87 10.12 -29.65 -16.44
CA GLY A 87 10.37 -29.09 -15.11
C GLY A 87 10.50 -27.57 -15.06
N VAL A 88 9.97 -26.84 -16.06
CA VAL A 88 10.00 -25.39 -16.09
C VAL A 88 9.00 -24.84 -15.08
N SER A 89 9.48 -23.96 -14.18
CA SER A 89 8.62 -23.27 -13.24
C SER A 89 7.94 -22.08 -13.92
N LEU A 90 6.61 -21.92 -13.71
CA LEU A 90 5.84 -20.73 -14.07
C LEU A 90 5.36 -20.04 -12.79
N THR A 91 5.70 -18.78 -12.63
CA THR A 91 5.21 -17.93 -11.53
C THR A 91 4.47 -16.72 -12.08
N GLY A 92 3.21 -16.52 -11.66
CA GLY A 92 2.47 -15.29 -11.88
C GLY A 92 2.25 -14.56 -10.55
N SER A 93 2.54 -13.26 -10.51
CA SER A 93 2.42 -12.43 -9.31
C SER A 93 1.89 -11.03 -9.63
N TYR A 94 1.19 -10.45 -8.68
CA TYR A 94 0.74 -9.04 -8.67
C TYR A 94 0.65 -8.57 -7.21
N SER A 95 0.52 -7.27 -7.02
CA SER A 95 0.15 -6.63 -5.76
C SER A 95 -1.21 -5.96 -5.90
N VAL A 96 -2.01 -5.99 -4.86
CA VAL A 96 -3.25 -5.20 -4.75
C VAL A 96 -3.08 -4.29 -3.55
N ALA A 97 -3.33 -2.99 -3.72
CA ALA A 97 -3.40 -2.09 -2.58
C ALA A 97 -4.52 -2.60 -1.65
N ALA A 98 -4.25 -2.64 -0.35
CA ALA A 98 -5.31 -2.89 0.61
C ALA A 98 -6.43 -1.86 0.40
N PRO A 99 -7.72 -2.22 0.52
CA PRO A 99 -8.80 -1.25 0.52
C PRO A 99 -8.48 -0.16 1.55
N ALA A 100 -8.68 1.11 1.19
CA ALA A 100 -8.61 2.18 2.18
C ALA A 100 -9.66 1.90 3.25
N GLY A 101 -9.22 1.78 4.49
CA GLY A 101 -10.11 1.61 5.63
C GLY A 101 -10.93 2.86 5.91
N PRO A 102 -11.81 2.85 6.91
CA PRO A 102 -12.65 3.99 7.26
C PRO A 102 -11.82 5.18 7.67
N SER A 103 -12.31 6.38 7.31
CA SER A 103 -11.70 7.66 7.69
C SER A 103 -12.59 8.39 8.69
N PHE A 104 -11.95 9.02 9.67
CA PHE A 104 -12.61 9.83 10.69
C PHE A 104 -11.91 11.18 10.76
N THR A 105 -12.68 12.27 10.85
CA THR A 105 -12.12 13.61 10.85
C THR A 105 -12.79 14.47 11.92
N ASN A 106 -12.02 15.27 12.62
CA ASN A 106 -12.49 16.35 13.48
C ASN A 106 -12.07 17.69 12.88
N THR A 107 -13.04 18.50 12.51
CA THR A 107 -12.86 19.84 11.94
C THR A 107 -13.28 20.96 12.90
N THR A 108 -13.52 20.64 14.17
CA THR A 108 -13.81 21.63 15.20
C THR A 108 -12.52 22.31 15.60
N PRO A 109 -12.34 23.62 15.35
CA PRO A 109 -11.13 24.33 15.72
C PRO A 109 -10.98 24.39 17.26
N VAL A 110 -9.74 24.19 17.72
CA VAL A 110 -9.38 24.31 19.14
C VAL A 110 -8.18 25.25 19.25
N ALA A 111 -8.33 26.34 20.02
CA ALA A 111 -7.21 27.23 20.30
C ALA A 111 -6.07 26.46 21.01
N VAL A 112 -4.83 26.74 20.61
CA VAL A 112 -3.60 26.31 21.28
C VAL A 112 -2.95 27.55 21.88
N PRO A 113 -3.32 27.92 23.12
CA PRO A 113 -2.74 29.09 23.76
C PRO A 113 -1.25 28.91 24.06
N ASP A 114 -0.55 30.04 24.14
CA ASP A 114 0.87 30.06 24.47
C ASP A 114 1.21 29.23 25.72
N ASN A 115 2.23 28.41 25.60
CA ASN A 115 2.76 27.53 26.65
C ASN A 115 1.71 26.63 27.34
N THR A 116 0.78 26.10 26.55
CA THR A 116 -0.30 25.22 27.03
C THR A 116 -0.39 23.91 26.27
N THR A 117 -1.17 23.00 26.85
CA THR A 117 -1.50 21.71 26.20
C THR A 117 -3.01 21.57 26.03
N ILE A 118 -3.43 21.20 24.82
CA ILE A 118 -4.83 20.91 24.51
C ILE A 118 -4.99 19.45 24.04
N ASN A 119 -6.21 18.95 24.15
CA ASN A 119 -6.62 17.65 23.62
C ASN A 119 -7.83 17.82 22.71
N SER A 120 -7.80 17.13 21.58
CA SER A 120 -8.93 17.00 20.65
C SER A 120 -9.19 15.52 20.41
N THR A 121 -10.45 15.10 20.34
CA THR A 121 -10.81 13.70 20.29
C THR A 121 -11.58 13.32 19.03
N ILE A 122 -11.41 12.07 18.60
CA ILE A 122 -12.22 11.41 17.57
C ILE A 122 -12.71 10.08 18.12
N ALA A 123 -14.01 9.85 18.05
CA ALA A 123 -14.59 8.54 18.31
C ALA A 123 -14.50 7.67 17.05
N VAL A 124 -13.70 6.62 17.12
CA VAL A 124 -13.55 5.64 16.05
C VAL A 124 -14.49 4.48 16.27
N THR A 125 -15.24 4.14 15.23
CA THR A 125 -16.20 3.03 15.19
C THR A 125 -16.02 2.25 13.89
N VAL A 126 -16.56 1.06 13.80
CA VAL A 126 -16.64 0.23 12.57
C VAL A 126 -15.29 -0.19 11.94
N VAL A 127 -14.17 -0.01 12.63
CA VAL A 127 -12.90 -0.60 12.20
C VAL A 127 -12.91 -2.08 12.59
N THR A 128 -12.65 -2.95 11.61
CA THR A 128 -12.56 -4.39 11.83
C THR A 128 -11.10 -4.83 11.93
N GLY A 129 -10.79 -5.65 12.92
CA GLY A 129 -9.42 -6.13 13.17
C GLY A 129 -8.53 -5.09 13.85
N ALA A 130 -7.22 -5.28 13.75
CA ALA A 130 -6.21 -4.37 14.28
C ALA A 130 -6.07 -3.11 13.41
N ALA A 131 -5.55 -2.03 14.00
CA ALA A 131 -5.16 -0.85 13.22
C ALA A 131 -4.03 -1.18 12.24
N PRO A 132 -3.92 -0.46 11.10
CA PRO A 132 -2.91 -0.75 10.10
C PRO A 132 -1.49 -0.31 10.53
N ALA A 133 -0.48 -0.93 9.94
CA ALA A 133 0.90 -0.49 10.08
C ALA A 133 1.17 0.86 9.39
N THR A 134 0.22 1.37 8.62
CA THR A 134 0.32 2.61 7.83
C THR A 134 -0.85 3.54 8.11
N LEU A 135 -1.31 3.64 9.37
CA LEU A 135 -2.35 4.57 9.78
C LEU A 135 -1.94 5.99 9.40
N LYS A 136 -2.77 6.68 8.62
CA LYS A 136 -2.54 8.08 8.22
C LYS A 136 -3.22 9.02 9.19
N VAL A 137 -2.48 10.05 9.59
CA VAL A 137 -2.92 11.08 10.53
C VAL A 137 -2.71 12.46 9.91
N PRO A 138 -3.65 12.97 9.10
CA PRO A 138 -3.61 14.35 8.65
C PRO A 138 -3.82 15.29 9.84
N VAL A 139 -2.97 16.32 9.94
CA VAL A 139 -3.01 17.34 10.97
C VAL A 139 -2.88 18.71 10.31
N ASN A 140 -3.69 19.67 10.74
CA ASN A 140 -3.65 21.06 10.30
C ASN A 140 -3.70 21.98 11.53
N ILE A 141 -2.54 22.56 11.85
CA ILE A 141 -2.37 23.52 12.94
C ILE A 141 -1.83 24.83 12.34
N THR A 142 -2.52 25.93 12.58
CA THR A 142 -1.98 27.27 12.37
C THR A 142 -1.17 27.66 13.61
N HIS A 143 0.09 28.02 13.42
CA HIS A 143 1.00 28.44 14.49
C HIS A 143 2.17 29.22 13.88
N THR A 144 2.70 30.20 14.55
CA THR A 144 3.78 31.05 14.02
C THR A 144 5.18 30.45 14.23
N TYR A 145 5.30 29.36 15.00
CA TYR A 145 6.59 28.70 15.26
C TYR A 145 6.42 27.20 15.47
N GLN A 146 6.71 26.36 14.46
CA GLN A 146 6.59 24.90 14.56
C GLN A 146 7.50 24.28 15.64
N GLY A 147 8.63 24.93 15.94
CA GLY A 147 9.60 24.47 16.91
C GLY A 147 9.10 24.45 18.36
N ASP A 148 7.97 25.10 18.65
CA ASP A 148 7.35 25.11 19.97
C ASP A 148 6.36 23.96 20.16
N LEU A 149 5.89 23.41 19.04
CA LEU A 149 4.85 22.39 19.06
C LEU A 149 5.39 20.98 19.35
N LYS A 150 4.73 20.29 20.26
CA LYS A 150 4.78 18.84 20.42
C LYS A 150 3.40 18.26 20.15
N VAL A 151 3.32 17.30 19.22
CA VAL A 151 2.05 16.67 18.84
C VAL A 151 2.15 15.16 19.04
N ASP A 152 1.25 14.62 19.85
CA ASP A 152 1.14 13.17 20.12
C ASP A 152 -0.26 12.68 19.75
N LEU A 153 -0.33 11.51 19.12
CA LEU A 153 -1.56 10.74 18.93
C LEU A 153 -1.65 9.67 20.03
N ILE A 154 -2.78 9.61 20.72
CA ILE A 154 -3.03 8.65 21.80
C ILE A 154 -4.17 7.72 21.37
N ALA A 155 -3.89 6.42 21.30
CA ALA A 155 -4.85 5.39 20.96
C ALA A 155 -5.81 5.07 22.14
N PRO A 156 -6.94 4.37 21.90
CA PRO A 156 -7.91 4.03 22.94
C PRO A 156 -7.33 3.22 24.12
N ASN A 157 -6.29 2.45 23.89
CA ASN A 157 -5.58 1.69 24.92
C ASN A 157 -4.50 2.48 25.66
N GLY A 158 -4.37 3.78 25.38
CA GLY A 158 -3.36 4.67 25.99
C GLY A 158 -1.98 4.67 25.31
N THR A 159 -1.79 3.87 24.24
CA THR A 159 -0.52 3.92 23.48
C THR A 159 -0.32 5.29 22.84
N VAL A 160 0.86 5.87 23.00
CA VAL A 160 1.22 7.19 22.48
C VAL A 160 2.14 7.06 21.27
N PHE A 161 1.77 7.71 20.18
CA PHE A 161 2.58 7.89 18.98
C PHE A 161 3.01 9.35 18.89
N ASN A 162 4.30 9.63 18.97
CA ASN A 162 4.80 10.97 18.76
C ASN A 162 4.79 11.30 17.27
N LEU A 163 4.04 12.34 16.87
CA LEU A 163 3.92 12.80 15.48
C LEU A 163 4.91 13.93 15.21
N TRP A 164 5.05 14.87 16.13
CA TRP A 164 5.89 16.05 16.00
C TRP A 164 6.53 16.36 17.35
N ASN A 165 7.81 16.69 17.37
CA ASN A 165 8.52 16.99 18.61
C ASN A 165 9.49 18.15 18.42
N ARG A 166 8.95 19.36 18.45
CA ARG A 166 9.72 20.59 18.46
C ARG A 166 10.73 20.70 17.33
N THR A 167 10.33 20.30 16.14
CA THR A 167 11.10 20.43 14.91
C THR A 167 10.57 21.56 14.05
N GLY A 168 11.22 21.89 12.90
CA GLY A 168 10.76 22.91 11.97
C GLY A 168 11.18 24.33 12.34
N ALA A 169 11.76 24.56 13.52
CA ALA A 169 12.21 25.89 13.98
C ALA A 169 11.14 26.96 13.74
N GLY A 170 11.51 28.12 13.23
CA GLY A 170 10.62 29.26 12.95
C GLY A 170 9.75 29.13 11.69
N THR A 171 9.51 27.94 11.20
CA THR A 171 8.55 27.73 10.12
C THR A 171 7.13 27.85 10.65
N ASP A 172 6.27 28.54 9.88
CA ASP A 172 4.85 28.71 10.23
C ASP A 172 4.03 27.48 9.86
N ASN A 173 2.98 27.23 10.62
CA ASN A 173 1.91 26.28 10.37
C ASN A 173 2.36 24.82 10.18
N LEU A 174 1.79 23.91 10.92
CA LEU A 174 2.01 22.48 10.78
C LEU A 174 0.84 21.86 10.00
N VAL A 175 1.02 21.71 8.67
CA VAL A 175 0.04 21.09 7.78
C VAL A 175 0.67 19.86 7.14
N GLN A 176 0.42 18.69 7.71
CA GLN A 176 1.10 17.45 7.31
C GLN A 176 0.23 16.21 7.57
N THR A 177 0.42 15.19 6.74
CA THR A 177 -0.10 13.84 7.00
C THR A 177 1.02 12.94 7.52
N PHE A 178 0.89 12.54 8.76
CA PHE A 178 1.82 11.58 9.39
C PHE A 178 1.42 10.15 9.05
N THR A 179 2.39 9.24 9.11
CA THR A 179 2.15 7.80 9.00
C THR A 179 2.72 7.13 10.23
N VAL A 180 1.87 6.41 10.96
CA VAL A 180 2.28 5.68 12.17
C VAL A 180 2.04 4.18 12.00
N ASN A 181 2.93 3.37 12.54
CA ASN A 181 2.69 1.94 12.65
C ASN A 181 1.82 1.68 13.89
N ALA A 182 0.52 1.51 13.65
CA ALA A 182 -0.46 1.24 14.69
C ALA A 182 -0.86 -0.25 14.80
N SER A 183 -0.16 -1.17 14.14
CA SER A 183 -0.52 -2.60 14.06
C SER A 183 -0.60 -3.31 15.42
N ALA A 184 0.04 -2.79 16.45
CA ALA A 184 -0.09 -3.29 17.82
C ALA A 184 -1.41 -2.91 18.51
N ILE A 185 -2.21 -2.00 17.92
CA ILE A 185 -3.54 -1.63 18.44
C ILE A 185 -4.55 -2.63 17.90
N THR A 186 -4.78 -3.70 18.64
CA THR A 186 -5.66 -4.81 18.24
C THR A 186 -7.15 -4.49 18.35
N ALA A 187 -7.53 -3.46 19.15
CA ALA A 187 -8.88 -2.95 19.30
C ALA A 187 -8.91 -1.44 19.02
N PRO A 188 -8.95 -1.02 17.75
CA PRO A 188 -8.83 0.38 17.38
C PRO A 188 -10.10 1.21 17.59
N ASN A 189 -11.25 0.58 17.81
CA ASN A 189 -12.49 1.28 18.11
C ASN A 189 -12.45 1.89 19.51
N GLY A 190 -12.92 3.12 19.64
CA GLY A 190 -12.88 3.89 20.87
C GLY A 190 -12.43 5.32 20.63
N THR A 191 -12.07 6.02 21.70
CA THR A 191 -11.65 7.41 21.61
C THR A 191 -10.15 7.50 21.33
N TRP A 192 -9.80 8.11 20.20
CA TRP A 192 -8.46 8.55 19.89
C TRP A 192 -8.32 10.03 20.26
N THR A 193 -7.17 10.42 20.77
CA THR A 193 -6.90 11.78 21.20
C THR A 193 -5.66 12.32 20.48
N LEU A 194 -5.80 13.49 19.85
CA LEU A 194 -4.65 14.28 19.44
C LEU A 194 -4.33 15.27 20.58
N ARG A 195 -3.17 15.14 21.16
CA ARG A 195 -2.63 16.07 22.15
C ARG A 195 -1.66 17.01 21.47
N VAL A 196 -1.93 18.30 21.54
CA VAL A 196 -1.06 19.35 21.04
C VAL A 196 -0.59 20.19 22.21
N ALA A 197 0.72 20.29 22.36
CA ALA A 197 1.36 21.13 23.39
C ALA A 197 2.21 22.19 22.68
N ASP A 198 1.96 23.44 23.02
CA ASP A 198 2.92 24.51 22.86
C ASP A 198 3.85 24.50 24.07
N GLN A 199 5.17 24.44 23.85
CA GLN A 199 6.18 24.23 24.90
C GLN A 199 7.22 25.36 24.95
N ALA A 200 6.90 26.52 24.37
CA ALA A 200 7.71 27.74 24.51
C ALA A 200 6.80 28.94 24.62
N SER A 201 7.34 30.08 25.03
CA SER A 201 6.56 31.32 25.20
C SER A 201 6.71 32.22 24.01
N GLY A 202 5.65 32.99 23.67
CA GLY A 202 5.68 34.05 22.68
C GLY A 202 4.71 33.86 21.52
N ASP A 203 4.24 32.64 21.29
CA ASP A 203 3.40 32.30 20.16
C ASP A 203 2.11 31.58 20.60
N ALA A 204 1.11 31.57 19.76
CA ALA A 204 -0.14 30.86 19.98
C ALA A 204 -0.68 30.38 18.65
N GLY A 205 -1.54 29.36 18.68
CA GLY A 205 -2.05 28.77 17.46
C GLY A 205 -3.48 28.28 17.56
N THR A 206 -3.87 27.51 16.54
CA THR A 206 -5.17 26.84 16.45
C THR A 206 -5.00 25.49 15.78
N LEU A 207 -5.43 24.43 16.41
CA LEU A 207 -5.70 23.17 15.74
C LEU A 207 -6.97 23.34 14.91
N ASN A 208 -6.83 23.42 13.58
CA ASN A 208 -7.96 23.63 12.68
C ASN A 208 -8.71 22.33 12.39
N SER A 209 -7.96 21.25 12.19
CA SER A 209 -8.52 19.92 11.93
C SER A 209 -7.47 18.83 12.10
N TRP A 210 -7.94 17.61 12.32
CA TRP A 210 -7.12 16.40 12.23
C TRP A 210 -7.99 15.20 11.90
N GLY A 211 -7.36 14.08 11.55
CA GLY A 211 -8.10 12.86 11.19
C GLY A 211 -7.29 11.59 11.35
N LEU A 212 -7.98 10.48 11.11
CA LEU A 212 -7.45 9.12 11.08
C LEU A 212 -7.95 8.44 9.81
N GLN A 213 -7.06 7.82 9.05
CA GLN A 213 -7.40 6.98 7.90
C GLN A 213 -6.75 5.62 8.11
N PHE A 214 -7.61 4.63 8.36
CA PHE A 214 -7.26 3.25 8.65
C PHE A 214 -6.95 2.45 7.40
#